data_b4756bf2943a73e7cf08fd67d2f25f7a
#
_entry.id   b4756bf2943a73e7cf08fd67d2f25f7a
#
_cell.length_a   1.000
_cell.length_b   1.000
_cell.length_c   1.000
_cell.angle_alpha   90.00
_cell.angle_beta   90.00
_cell.angle_gamma   90.00
#
_symmetry.space_group_name_H-M   'P 1'
#
loop_
_entity.id
_entity.type
_entity.pdbx_description
1 polymer ?
#
loop_
_entity_poly.entity_id
_entity_poly.type
_entity_poly.pdbx_seq_one_letter_code
_entity_poly.pdbx_strand_id
1 'polypeptide(L)'
;MADLSVRVGELRLRNPVMPASGCFAIEYRDALDLSGLGALVIKSVSPVSRPGNPTPRVADAGDGMLNSIGIPSRGIDDYLEHVLPAYTGHGTPVVASVSADTADAFARACEALSRPDVAAIEANISCPNLEADGMAFGMDAGMTRQVVDAIRTRTGHPLWVKLTPNAGNIAKIAQAAQDAGADAIVMGNTVLGMSIDVRTRRPSLGNVMGGLSGPSIKPIALRLVHQCYRAVSIPVIGCGGIRSAADAIEFLLAGASAVQVGTASFRDPGVMRTIIDGLEQFCADEGIGAIASLTGQVRLDAELSERWQRFCAAPARAGGTAAGA
;
A
#
# COMPACT_ATOMS: atom_id res chain seq x y z
N MET A 1 -18.98 -1.00 -23.47
CA MET A 1 -17.79 -0.94 -22.61
C MET A 1 -18.25 -1.13 -21.16
N ALA A 2 -17.54 -1.93 -20.38
CA ALA A 2 -17.83 -2.12 -18.97
C ALA A 2 -17.51 -0.84 -18.17
N ASP A 3 -18.23 -0.61 -17.06
CA ASP A 3 -17.88 0.45 -16.12
C ASP A 3 -16.70 -0.02 -15.24
N LEU A 4 -15.52 0.54 -15.47
CA LEU A 4 -14.34 0.27 -14.65
C LEU A 4 -14.27 1.17 -13.39
N SER A 5 -15.21 2.08 -13.18
CA SER A 5 -15.19 2.97 -12.02
C SER A 5 -15.38 2.21 -10.71
N VAL A 6 -14.66 2.66 -9.68
CA VAL A 6 -14.73 2.12 -8.32
C VAL A 6 -14.84 3.25 -7.30
N ARG A 7 -15.25 2.90 -6.08
CA ARG A 7 -15.27 3.85 -4.95
C ARG A 7 -14.27 3.42 -3.87
N VAL A 8 -13.55 4.41 -3.35
CA VAL A 8 -12.68 4.27 -2.19
C VAL A 8 -13.09 5.36 -1.18
N GLY A 9 -13.93 4.97 -0.22
CA GLY A 9 -14.65 5.94 0.61
C GLY A 9 -15.57 6.81 -0.25
N GLU A 10 -15.48 8.10 -0.11
CA GLU A 10 -16.24 9.06 -0.92
C GLU A 10 -15.63 9.30 -2.31
N LEU A 11 -14.37 8.95 -2.50
CA LEU A 11 -13.65 9.18 -3.75
C LEU A 11 -14.07 8.19 -4.83
N ARG A 12 -14.56 8.71 -5.97
CA ARG A 12 -14.83 7.93 -7.17
C ARG A 12 -13.60 7.96 -8.08
N LEU A 13 -13.07 6.79 -8.38
CA LEU A 13 -11.96 6.58 -9.32
C LEU A 13 -12.51 6.07 -10.65
N ARG A 14 -11.94 6.48 -11.78
CA ARG A 14 -12.38 6.05 -13.12
C ARG A 14 -12.10 4.58 -13.41
N ASN A 15 -11.11 4.01 -12.74
CA ASN A 15 -10.75 2.59 -12.75
C ASN A 15 -9.99 2.24 -11.45
N PRO A 16 -9.79 0.96 -11.12
CA PRO A 16 -9.19 0.55 -9.87
C PRO A 16 -7.65 0.66 -9.81
N VAL A 17 -6.96 1.09 -10.88
CA VAL A 17 -5.50 0.97 -10.99
C VAL A 17 -4.80 2.31 -10.73
N MET A 18 -3.81 2.28 -9.83
CA MET A 18 -3.00 3.45 -9.47
C MET A 18 -1.56 3.03 -9.14
N PRO A 19 -0.56 3.92 -9.21
CA PRO A 19 0.79 3.61 -8.75
C PRO A 19 0.85 3.44 -7.23
N ALA A 20 1.72 2.56 -6.74
CA ALA A 20 2.10 2.54 -5.32
C ALA A 20 3.03 3.73 -5.01
N SER A 21 2.93 4.27 -3.79
CA SER A 21 3.77 5.38 -3.35
C SER A 21 5.27 5.07 -3.53
N GLY A 22 5.99 5.99 -4.18
CA GLY A 22 7.41 5.85 -4.47
C GLY A 22 7.79 4.95 -5.65
N CYS A 23 6.81 4.44 -6.40
CA CYS A 23 7.05 3.57 -7.56
C CYS A 23 6.72 4.22 -8.91
N PHE A 24 6.38 5.51 -8.91
CA PHE A 24 6.05 6.27 -10.10
C PHE A 24 6.61 7.69 -9.98
N ALA A 25 7.20 8.19 -11.05
CA ALA A 25 7.76 9.53 -11.11
C ALA A 25 7.00 10.38 -12.12
N ILE A 26 6.82 11.68 -11.82
CA ILE A 26 6.08 12.60 -12.70
C ILE A 26 6.74 12.78 -14.07
N GLU A 27 8.03 12.51 -14.17
CA GLU A 27 8.79 12.56 -15.41
C GLU A 27 8.26 11.58 -16.47
N TYR A 28 7.53 10.54 -16.06
CA TYR A 28 6.83 9.65 -16.99
C TYR A 28 5.65 10.29 -17.72
N ARG A 29 5.19 11.49 -17.31
CA ARG A 29 4.07 12.21 -17.97
C ARG A 29 4.31 12.47 -19.46
N ASP A 30 5.55 12.58 -19.88
CA ASP A 30 5.90 12.82 -21.28
C ASP A 30 5.79 11.54 -22.14
N ALA A 31 5.75 10.37 -21.48
CA ALA A 31 5.65 9.06 -22.13
C ALA A 31 4.33 8.33 -21.86
N LEU A 32 3.58 8.74 -20.86
CA LEU A 32 2.35 8.08 -20.41
C LEU A 32 1.21 9.08 -20.23
N ASP A 33 0.02 8.69 -20.67
CA ASP A 33 -1.21 9.41 -20.37
C ASP A 33 -1.61 9.18 -18.91
N LEU A 34 -1.28 10.13 -18.05
CA LEU A 34 -1.63 10.09 -16.63
C LEU A 34 -3.13 10.21 -16.38
N SER A 35 -3.88 10.83 -17.33
CA SER A 35 -5.32 11.01 -17.20
C SER A 35 -6.08 9.68 -17.22
N GLY A 36 -5.48 8.62 -17.75
CA GLY A 36 -6.04 7.28 -17.79
C GLY A 36 -6.01 6.50 -16.49
N LEU A 37 -5.23 6.92 -15.47
CA LEU A 37 -5.10 6.22 -14.20
C LEU A 37 -6.26 6.52 -13.25
N GLY A 38 -6.52 5.60 -12.31
CA GLY A 38 -7.56 5.78 -11.28
C GLY A 38 -7.22 6.91 -10.30
N ALA A 39 -5.96 6.96 -9.85
CA ALA A 39 -5.40 8.03 -9.04
C ALA A 39 -3.88 8.14 -9.28
N LEU A 40 -3.27 9.24 -8.82
CA LEU A 40 -1.82 9.44 -8.78
C LEU A 40 -1.36 9.44 -7.32
N VAL A 41 -0.79 8.34 -6.86
CA VAL A 41 -0.23 8.24 -5.50
C VAL A 41 1.22 8.70 -5.54
N ILE A 42 1.51 9.83 -4.92
CA ILE A 42 2.84 10.44 -4.90
C ILE A 42 3.74 9.71 -3.89
N LYS A 43 5.05 9.75 -4.12
CA LYS A 43 6.03 9.24 -3.17
C LYS A 43 5.83 9.83 -1.78
N SER A 44 5.90 8.98 -0.73
CA SER A 44 5.75 9.45 0.65
C SER A 44 6.72 10.58 0.97
N VAL A 45 6.17 11.68 1.46
CA VAL A 45 6.93 12.80 2.02
C VAL A 45 7.20 12.55 3.50
N SER A 46 8.35 13.01 3.99
CA SER A 46 8.62 13.16 5.43
C SER A 46 8.40 14.61 5.84
N PRO A 47 7.86 14.87 7.05
CA PRO A 47 7.71 16.25 7.56
C PRO A 47 9.00 17.05 7.54
N VAL A 48 10.13 16.37 7.78
CA VAL A 48 11.47 16.96 7.80
C VAL A 48 12.34 16.39 6.68
N SER A 49 13.42 17.10 6.36
CA SER A 49 14.41 16.62 5.39
C SER A 49 15.11 15.35 5.85
N ARG A 50 15.24 14.35 4.95
CA ARG A 50 15.89 13.06 5.17
C ARG A 50 16.80 12.70 4.00
N PRO A 51 18.04 12.28 4.24
CA PRO A 51 18.96 11.86 3.18
C PRO A 51 18.62 10.47 2.61
N GLY A 52 17.84 9.66 3.33
CA GLY A 52 17.65 8.23 3.06
C GLY A 52 18.76 7.36 3.65
N ASN A 53 18.69 6.05 3.39
CA ASN A 53 19.62 5.05 3.92
C ASN A 53 20.97 5.05 3.16
N PRO A 54 22.02 4.44 3.73
CA PRO A 54 23.29 4.19 3.03
C PRO A 54 23.11 3.36 1.76
N THR A 55 23.98 3.59 0.76
CA THR A 55 24.04 2.76 -0.47
C THR A 55 24.87 1.49 -0.24
N PRO A 56 24.57 0.43 -1.01
CA PRO A 56 23.51 0.24 -2.02
C PRO A 56 22.10 0.21 -1.42
N ARG A 57 21.13 0.86 -2.08
CA ARG A 57 19.74 0.94 -1.61
C ARG A 57 18.79 -0.04 -2.28
N VAL A 58 19.25 -0.67 -3.35
CA VAL A 58 18.49 -1.64 -4.15
C VAL A 58 19.39 -2.82 -4.46
N ALA A 59 18.84 -4.03 -4.38
CA ALA A 59 19.49 -5.26 -4.79
C ALA A 59 18.50 -6.16 -5.54
N ASP A 60 19.02 -6.96 -6.45
CA ASP A 60 18.25 -7.98 -7.16
C ASP A 60 17.80 -9.07 -6.18
N ALA A 61 16.58 -9.54 -6.36
CA ALA A 61 15.99 -10.65 -5.60
C ALA A 61 15.25 -11.62 -6.56
N GLY A 62 15.87 -11.94 -7.68
CA GLY A 62 15.30 -12.80 -8.72
C GLY A 62 14.14 -12.10 -9.47
N ASP A 63 12.91 -12.63 -9.38
CA ASP A 63 11.74 -11.98 -9.99
C ASP A 63 11.27 -10.71 -9.25
N GLY A 64 11.90 -10.39 -8.13
CA GLY A 64 11.56 -9.24 -7.28
C GLY A 64 12.71 -8.27 -7.12
N MET A 65 12.53 -7.37 -6.18
CA MET A 65 13.51 -6.35 -5.80
C MET A 65 13.58 -6.27 -4.27
N LEU A 66 14.79 -6.23 -3.74
CA LEU A 66 15.03 -5.89 -2.35
C LEU A 66 15.46 -4.42 -2.27
N ASN A 67 14.81 -3.62 -1.42
CA ASN A 67 15.13 -2.21 -1.30
C ASN A 67 15.18 -1.73 0.14
N SER A 68 16.05 -0.75 0.39
CA SER A 68 16.14 0.01 1.63
C SER A 68 16.43 1.47 1.30
N ILE A 69 15.42 2.17 0.79
CA ILE A 69 15.56 3.55 0.30
C ILE A 69 15.65 4.56 1.46
N GLY A 70 14.90 4.35 2.56
CA GLY A 70 14.90 5.21 3.74
C GLY A 70 14.14 6.52 3.58
N ILE A 71 13.16 6.56 2.67
CA ILE A 71 12.25 7.71 2.42
C ILE A 71 13.01 9.05 2.32
N PRO A 72 13.96 9.22 1.39
CA PRO A 72 14.63 10.51 1.18
C PRO A 72 13.58 11.56 0.84
N SER A 73 13.66 12.71 1.50
CA SER A 73 12.71 13.82 1.40
C SER A 73 13.42 15.14 1.64
N ARG A 74 12.95 16.22 1.03
CA ARG A 74 13.38 17.59 1.34
C ARG A 74 12.50 18.25 2.42
N GLY A 75 11.47 17.53 2.89
CA GLY A 75 10.52 18.03 3.86
C GLY A 75 9.18 18.41 3.23
N ILE A 76 8.21 18.75 4.10
CA ILE A 76 6.83 19.02 3.69
C ILE A 76 6.72 20.32 2.89
N ASP A 77 7.47 21.36 3.24
CA ASP A 77 7.39 22.66 2.57
C ASP A 77 7.86 22.55 1.11
N ASP A 78 9.03 21.93 0.86
CA ASP A 78 9.52 21.66 -0.51
C ASP A 78 8.51 20.78 -1.31
N TYR A 79 7.89 19.81 -0.64
CA TYR A 79 6.90 18.96 -1.28
C TYR A 79 5.66 19.75 -1.74
N LEU A 80 5.15 20.65 -0.89
CA LEU A 80 3.97 21.48 -1.21
C LEU A 80 4.29 22.54 -2.30
N GLU A 81 5.49 23.06 -2.32
CA GLU A 81 5.92 24.09 -3.27
C GLU A 81 6.34 23.52 -4.63
N HIS A 82 7.05 22.40 -4.66
CA HIS A 82 7.69 21.91 -5.88
C HIS A 82 7.17 20.56 -6.38
N VAL A 83 6.78 19.64 -5.47
CA VAL A 83 6.41 18.28 -5.87
C VAL A 83 4.92 18.19 -6.17
N LEU A 84 4.07 18.56 -5.23
CA LEU A 84 2.60 18.43 -5.37
C LEU A 84 2.05 19.14 -6.62
N PRO A 85 2.46 20.39 -6.95
CA PRO A 85 1.95 21.08 -8.14
C PRO A 85 2.27 20.36 -9.46
N ALA A 86 3.38 19.60 -9.53
CA ALA A 86 3.73 18.85 -10.72
C ALA A 86 2.77 17.68 -11.01
N TYR A 87 2.07 17.15 -10.00
CA TYR A 87 1.11 16.07 -10.13
C TYR A 87 -0.33 16.54 -10.31
N THR A 88 -0.61 17.82 -10.04
CA THR A 88 -1.95 18.39 -10.20
C THR A 88 -2.24 18.79 -11.67
N GLY A 89 -3.50 18.93 -12.04
CA GLY A 89 -3.88 19.40 -13.38
C GLY A 89 -3.91 18.32 -14.48
N HIS A 90 -3.63 17.06 -14.17
CA HIS A 90 -3.68 15.95 -15.13
C HIS A 90 -5.08 15.30 -15.26
N GLY A 91 -6.10 15.83 -14.62
CA GLY A 91 -7.46 15.27 -14.64
C GLY A 91 -7.61 13.96 -13.87
N THR A 92 -6.61 13.60 -13.07
CA THR A 92 -6.56 12.38 -12.24
C THR A 92 -6.47 12.78 -10.76
N PRO A 93 -7.26 12.18 -9.87
CA PRO A 93 -7.18 12.46 -8.44
C PRO A 93 -5.76 12.22 -7.88
N VAL A 94 -5.27 13.18 -7.10
CA VAL A 94 -3.94 13.11 -6.48
C VAL A 94 -4.07 12.59 -5.05
N VAL A 95 -3.26 11.60 -4.69
CA VAL A 95 -3.16 11.05 -3.33
C VAL A 95 -1.78 11.37 -2.77
N ALA A 96 -1.73 12.19 -1.74
CA ALA A 96 -0.48 12.57 -1.10
C ALA A 96 -0.11 11.54 -0.03
N SER A 97 1.01 10.83 -0.21
CA SER A 97 1.49 9.86 0.79
C SER A 97 2.45 10.54 1.77
N VAL A 98 2.34 10.20 3.05
CA VAL A 98 3.17 10.74 4.13
C VAL A 98 3.68 9.64 5.05
N SER A 99 4.91 9.82 5.55
CA SER A 99 5.49 8.97 6.59
C SER A 99 6.23 9.85 7.60
N ALA A 100 5.99 9.60 8.88
CA ALA A 100 6.61 10.36 9.98
C ALA A 100 7.07 9.43 11.10
N ASP A 101 7.84 9.96 12.06
CA ASP A 101 8.42 9.17 13.15
C ASP A 101 7.56 9.17 14.41
N THR A 102 6.66 10.14 14.54
CA THR A 102 5.79 10.31 15.72
C THR A 102 4.35 10.52 15.28
N ALA A 103 3.39 10.18 16.15
CA ALA A 103 1.96 10.38 15.88
C ALA A 103 1.63 11.88 15.67
N ASP A 104 2.23 12.79 16.44
CA ASP A 104 2.03 14.22 16.27
C ASP A 104 2.65 14.75 14.98
N ALA A 105 3.80 14.24 14.55
CA ALA A 105 4.39 14.59 13.26
C ALA A 105 3.53 14.11 12.07
N PHE A 106 2.92 12.91 12.17
CA PHE A 106 1.90 12.47 11.21
C PHE A 106 0.71 13.43 11.16
N ALA A 107 0.17 13.79 12.32
CA ALA A 107 -0.99 14.66 12.43
C ALA A 107 -0.74 16.04 11.80
N ARG A 108 0.38 16.69 12.10
CA ARG A 108 0.77 17.97 11.49
C ARG A 108 0.99 17.86 9.97
N ALA A 109 1.65 16.81 9.51
CA ALA A 109 1.87 16.63 8.08
C ALA A 109 0.57 16.36 7.32
N CYS A 110 -0.35 15.55 7.88
CA CYS A 110 -1.67 15.34 7.28
C CYS A 110 -2.51 16.63 7.26
N GLU A 111 -2.42 17.46 8.31
CA GLU A 111 -3.04 18.78 8.33
C GLU A 111 -2.54 19.67 7.17
N ALA A 112 -1.22 19.73 6.97
CA ALA A 112 -0.61 20.50 5.89
C ALA A 112 -0.97 19.97 4.48
N LEU A 113 -1.21 18.65 4.35
CA LEU A 113 -1.64 17.98 3.12
C LEU A 113 -3.16 18.04 2.88
N SER A 114 -3.96 18.56 3.83
CA SER A 114 -5.42 18.69 3.73
C SER A 114 -5.80 19.87 2.85
N ARG A 115 -5.61 19.72 1.54
CA ARG A 115 -5.74 20.77 0.52
C ARG A 115 -6.77 20.38 -0.54
N PRO A 116 -7.43 21.35 -1.20
CA PRO A 116 -8.40 21.06 -2.24
C PRO A 116 -7.84 20.31 -3.46
N ASP A 117 -6.54 20.44 -3.73
CA ASP A 117 -5.82 19.78 -4.81
C ASP A 117 -5.32 18.36 -4.46
N VAL A 118 -5.53 17.90 -3.22
CA VAL A 118 -5.28 16.55 -2.73
C VAL A 118 -6.62 15.84 -2.54
N ALA A 119 -6.85 14.73 -3.25
CA ALA A 119 -8.11 14.00 -3.18
C ALA A 119 -8.18 13.07 -1.93
N ALA A 120 -7.04 12.54 -1.49
CA ALA A 120 -6.92 11.75 -0.27
C ALA A 120 -5.47 11.81 0.25
N ILE A 121 -5.31 11.52 1.54
CA ILE A 121 -3.99 11.38 2.18
C ILE A 121 -3.76 9.91 2.48
N GLU A 122 -2.61 9.36 2.03
CA GLU A 122 -2.15 8.01 2.40
C GLU A 122 -1.17 8.12 3.57
N ALA A 123 -1.61 7.80 4.79
CA ALA A 123 -0.72 7.69 5.95
C ALA A 123 0.04 6.36 5.91
N ASN A 124 1.31 6.41 5.53
CA ASN A 124 2.18 5.24 5.45
C ASN A 124 2.77 4.94 6.83
N ILE A 125 2.02 4.21 7.66
CA ILE A 125 2.41 3.81 9.02
C ILE A 125 3.19 2.49 9.07
N SER A 126 3.63 2.01 7.92
CA SER A 126 4.35 0.74 7.76
C SER A 126 5.86 0.84 7.95
N CYS A 127 6.41 2.05 8.11
CA CYS A 127 7.84 2.27 8.32
C CYS A 127 8.20 2.26 9.82
N PRO A 128 9.38 1.74 10.20
CA PRO A 128 9.88 1.82 11.57
C PRO A 128 9.94 3.28 12.07
N ASN A 129 9.54 3.50 13.31
CA ASN A 129 9.54 4.83 13.94
C ASN A 129 10.42 4.84 15.20
N LEU A 130 10.78 6.05 15.67
CA LEU A 130 11.65 6.23 16.82
C LEU A 130 10.93 6.06 18.18
N GLU A 131 9.61 6.34 18.24
CA GLU A 131 8.85 6.25 19.50
C GLU A 131 8.60 4.80 19.95
N ALA A 132 8.66 3.84 19.02
CA ALA A 132 8.33 2.44 19.28
C ALA A 132 9.56 1.53 19.13
N ASP A 133 10.69 1.92 19.65
CA ASP A 133 11.94 1.14 19.60
C ASP A 133 12.27 0.60 18.18
N GLY A 134 11.97 1.41 17.16
CA GLY A 134 12.15 1.04 15.77
C GLY A 134 11.05 0.17 15.17
N MET A 135 9.97 -0.12 15.91
CA MET A 135 8.80 -0.81 15.33
C MET A 135 7.92 0.15 14.53
N ALA A 136 7.32 -0.33 13.44
CA ALA A 136 6.35 0.44 12.69
C ALA A 136 5.02 0.56 13.47
N PHE A 137 4.35 1.72 13.41
CA PHE A 137 3.01 1.91 14.01
C PHE A 137 2.02 0.85 13.56
N GLY A 138 2.10 0.43 12.29
CA GLY A 138 1.23 -0.59 11.70
C GLY A 138 1.52 -2.04 12.14
N MET A 139 2.40 -2.28 13.11
CA MET A 139 2.66 -3.63 13.65
C MET A 139 1.82 -3.96 14.89
N ASP A 140 1.23 -2.94 15.53
CA ASP A 140 0.40 -3.07 16.72
C ASP A 140 -0.90 -2.29 16.59
N ALA A 141 -2.02 -2.84 17.09
CA ALA A 141 -3.35 -2.24 16.97
C ALA A 141 -3.49 -0.97 17.81
N GLY A 142 -2.89 -0.92 19.01
CA GLY A 142 -2.92 0.26 19.89
C GLY A 142 -2.13 1.42 19.29
N MET A 143 -0.95 1.14 18.77
CA MET A 143 -0.12 2.14 18.08
C MET A 143 -0.77 2.63 16.76
N THR A 144 -1.41 1.73 16.00
CA THR A 144 -2.20 2.10 14.83
C THR A 144 -3.33 3.05 15.22
N ARG A 145 -4.11 2.73 16.24
CA ARG A 145 -5.17 3.60 16.78
C ARG A 145 -4.60 4.96 17.17
N GLN A 146 -3.54 4.99 17.97
CA GLN A 146 -2.91 6.24 18.44
C GLN A 146 -2.54 7.19 17.29
N VAL A 147 -1.91 6.70 16.22
CA VAL A 147 -1.51 7.56 15.10
C VAL A 147 -2.71 8.02 14.29
N VAL A 148 -3.70 7.16 14.05
CA VAL A 148 -4.91 7.54 13.29
C VAL A 148 -5.77 8.52 14.08
N ASP A 149 -5.98 8.30 15.39
CA ASP A 149 -6.66 9.25 16.29
C ASP A 149 -5.96 10.62 16.27
N ALA A 150 -4.62 10.65 16.37
CA ALA A 150 -3.86 11.90 16.32
C ALA A 150 -4.06 12.64 14.99
N ILE A 151 -4.07 11.94 13.85
CA ILE A 151 -4.36 12.54 12.53
C ILE A 151 -5.78 13.12 12.53
N ARG A 152 -6.77 12.37 13.00
CA ARG A 152 -8.18 12.79 13.01
C ARG A 152 -8.47 14.00 13.88
N THR A 153 -7.67 14.27 14.92
CA THR A 153 -7.80 15.51 15.70
C THR A 153 -7.48 16.77 14.88
N ARG A 154 -6.74 16.64 13.78
CA ARG A 154 -6.27 17.77 12.97
C ARG A 154 -6.91 17.87 11.60
N THR A 155 -7.48 16.79 11.05
CA THR A 155 -8.06 16.82 9.72
C THR A 155 -9.23 15.84 9.54
N GLY A 156 -10.28 16.31 8.84
CA GLY A 156 -11.36 15.49 8.30
C GLY A 156 -11.14 15.06 6.85
N HIS A 157 -9.96 15.32 6.27
CA HIS A 157 -9.66 14.96 4.88
C HIS A 157 -9.70 13.45 4.67
N PRO A 158 -10.08 12.94 3.46
CA PRO A 158 -10.07 11.50 3.19
C PRO A 158 -8.71 10.87 3.53
N LEU A 159 -8.73 9.88 4.43
CA LEU A 159 -7.53 9.26 5.01
C LEU A 159 -7.46 7.77 4.69
N TRP A 160 -6.46 7.37 3.92
CA TRP A 160 -6.12 5.99 3.65
C TRP A 160 -4.95 5.58 4.56
N VAL A 161 -5.10 4.48 5.26
CA VAL A 161 -4.06 4.00 6.19
C VAL A 161 -3.32 2.82 5.58
N LYS A 162 -2.02 3.01 5.30
CA LYS A 162 -1.18 1.98 4.67
C LYS A 162 -0.46 1.13 5.70
N LEU A 163 -0.82 -0.17 5.70
CA LEU A 163 -0.37 -1.17 6.66
C LEU A 163 0.83 -1.97 6.14
N THR A 164 1.57 -2.56 7.09
CA THR A 164 2.73 -3.42 6.82
C THR A 164 2.32 -4.89 6.69
N PRO A 165 2.91 -5.66 5.76
CA PRO A 165 2.70 -7.11 5.69
C PRO A 165 3.44 -7.87 6.81
N ASN A 166 4.30 -7.20 7.57
CA ASN A 166 5.16 -7.83 8.58
C ASN A 166 4.48 -7.96 9.95
N ALA A 167 3.21 -7.59 10.05
CA ALA A 167 2.43 -7.67 11.28
C ALA A 167 1.86 -9.08 11.53
N GLY A 168 1.74 -9.47 12.80
CA GLY A 168 1.24 -10.80 13.18
C GLY A 168 -0.27 -10.96 13.00
N ASN A 169 -1.08 -9.96 13.33
CA ASN A 169 -2.55 -10.00 13.23
C ASN A 169 -3.08 -8.77 12.50
N ILE A 170 -3.05 -8.85 11.17
CA ILE A 170 -3.43 -7.72 10.32
C ILE A 170 -4.92 -7.34 10.44
N ALA A 171 -5.80 -8.32 10.73
CA ALA A 171 -7.23 -8.08 10.88
C ALA A 171 -7.52 -7.13 12.06
N LYS A 172 -6.88 -7.35 13.23
CA LYS A 172 -7.01 -6.47 14.39
C LYS A 172 -6.44 -5.07 14.14
N ILE A 173 -5.36 -4.98 13.38
CA ILE A 173 -4.72 -3.70 13.03
C ILE A 173 -5.62 -2.91 12.08
N ALA A 174 -6.16 -3.56 11.04
CA ALA A 174 -7.11 -2.94 10.12
C ALA A 174 -8.37 -2.45 10.85
N GLN A 175 -8.91 -3.25 11.77
CA GLN A 175 -10.04 -2.85 12.60
C GLN A 175 -9.71 -1.62 13.48
N ALA A 176 -8.53 -1.60 14.11
CA ALA A 176 -8.10 -0.47 14.91
C ALA A 176 -7.98 0.82 14.09
N ALA A 177 -7.48 0.73 12.84
CA ALA A 177 -7.42 1.85 11.93
C ALA A 177 -8.81 2.36 11.53
N GLN A 178 -9.76 1.45 11.22
CA GLN A 178 -11.14 1.81 10.92
C GLN A 178 -11.82 2.49 12.11
N ASP A 179 -11.71 1.89 13.31
CA ASP A 179 -12.34 2.40 14.53
C ASP A 179 -11.80 3.80 14.93
N ALA A 180 -10.55 4.10 14.56
CA ALA A 180 -9.92 5.39 14.74
C ALA A 180 -10.26 6.41 13.63
N GLY A 181 -11.05 6.00 12.61
CA GLY A 181 -11.56 6.90 11.58
C GLY A 181 -10.82 6.85 10.23
N ALA A 182 -10.10 5.80 9.91
CA ALA A 182 -9.61 5.60 8.53
C ALA A 182 -10.79 5.45 7.55
N ASP A 183 -10.69 6.06 6.36
CA ASP A 183 -11.69 5.94 5.29
C ASP A 183 -11.41 4.78 4.34
N ALA A 184 -10.15 4.31 4.29
CA ALA A 184 -9.74 3.11 3.57
C ALA A 184 -8.46 2.50 4.17
N ILE A 185 -8.27 1.20 3.94
CA ILE A 185 -7.02 0.49 4.25
C ILE A 185 -6.25 0.27 2.95
N VAL A 186 -4.98 0.67 2.91
CA VAL A 186 -4.04 0.23 1.88
C VAL A 186 -3.29 -0.98 2.42
N MET A 187 -3.63 -2.16 1.93
CA MET A 187 -2.99 -3.38 2.40
C MET A 187 -1.90 -3.83 1.45
N GLY A 188 -0.71 -3.67 1.96
CA GLY A 188 0.53 -4.12 1.39
C GLY A 188 1.60 -3.05 1.36
N ASN A 189 2.76 -3.49 1.76
CA ASN A 189 4.06 -2.86 1.60
C ASN A 189 5.06 -3.99 1.39
N THR A 190 6.34 -3.70 1.41
CA THR A 190 7.40 -4.69 1.22
C THR A 190 7.53 -5.63 2.43
N VAL A 191 7.83 -6.89 2.16
CA VAL A 191 8.10 -7.92 3.18
C VAL A 191 9.57 -7.82 3.60
N LEU A 192 9.85 -7.80 4.89
CA LEU A 192 11.23 -7.72 5.39
C LEU A 192 12.06 -8.91 4.90
N GLY A 193 13.22 -8.62 4.35
CA GLY A 193 14.13 -9.60 3.77
C GLY A 193 15.59 -9.19 3.83
N MET A 194 16.47 -10.09 3.46
CA MET A 194 17.92 -9.90 3.41
C MET A 194 18.49 -10.64 2.21
N SER A 195 19.56 -10.10 1.61
CA SER A 195 20.38 -10.75 0.61
C SER A 195 21.86 -10.64 0.97
N ILE A 196 22.63 -11.68 0.70
CA ILE A 196 24.06 -11.75 0.98
C ILE A 196 24.80 -12.08 -0.32
N ASP A 197 25.81 -11.27 -0.65
CA ASP A 197 26.78 -11.59 -1.67
C ASP A 197 27.73 -12.69 -1.15
N VAL A 198 27.64 -13.87 -1.73
CA VAL A 198 28.38 -15.05 -1.27
C VAL A 198 29.89 -14.94 -1.48
N ARG A 199 30.34 -14.10 -2.42
CA ARG A 199 31.77 -13.91 -2.72
C ARG A 199 32.41 -12.98 -1.69
N THR A 200 31.74 -11.85 -1.41
CA THR A 200 32.24 -10.85 -0.45
C THR A 200 31.80 -11.17 0.98
N ARG A 201 30.81 -12.05 1.17
CA ARG A 201 30.17 -12.40 2.46
C ARG A 201 29.58 -11.18 3.16
N ARG A 202 29.11 -10.20 2.39
CA ARG A 202 28.50 -8.96 2.88
C ARG A 202 27.03 -8.87 2.49
N PRO A 203 26.21 -8.16 3.28
CA PRO A 203 24.86 -7.82 2.85
C PRO A 203 24.88 -7.07 1.51
N SER A 204 23.92 -7.37 0.65
CA SER A 204 23.76 -6.69 -0.66
C SER A 204 23.26 -5.26 -0.53
N LEU A 205 22.66 -4.91 0.62
CA LEU A 205 22.19 -3.56 0.93
C LEU A 205 23.07 -2.89 1.99
N GLY A 206 23.28 -1.58 1.85
CA GLY A 206 24.01 -0.77 2.83
C GLY A 206 23.37 -0.73 4.22
N ASN A 207 22.06 -0.98 4.31
CA ASN A 207 21.30 -1.06 5.57
C ASN A 207 21.07 -2.50 6.05
N VAL A 208 21.85 -3.49 5.58
CA VAL A 208 21.78 -4.90 5.92
C VAL A 208 20.48 -5.59 5.45
N MET A 209 19.33 -5.16 5.97
CA MET A 209 18.00 -5.64 5.62
C MET A 209 17.24 -4.60 4.81
N GLY A 210 16.24 -5.06 4.05
CA GLY A 210 15.35 -4.21 3.27
C GLY A 210 14.01 -4.88 3.01
N GLY A 211 13.16 -4.21 2.28
CA GLY A 211 11.85 -4.71 1.87
C GLY A 211 11.90 -5.46 0.55
N LEU A 212 11.46 -6.70 0.55
CA LEU A 212 11.24 -7.51 -0.65
C LEU A 212 9.92 -7.10 -1.30
N SER A 213 9.94 -6.89 -2.62
CA SER A 213 8.77 -6.56 -3.45
C SER A 213 8.82 -7.32 -4.78
N GLY A 214 7.73 -7.27 -5.55
CA GLY A 214 7.62 -7.98 -6.82
C GLY A 214 6.74 -9.23 -6.73
N PRO A 215 6.68 -10.06 -7.80
CA PRO A 215 5.71 -11.16 -7.91
C PRO A 215 5.75 -12.17 -6.77
N SER A 216 6.92 -12.40 -6.19
CA SER A 216 7.12 -13.36 -5.09
C SER A 216 6.32 -13.06 -3.83
N ILE A 217 5.94 -11.79 -3.58
CA ILE A 217 5.12 -11.42 -2.41
C ILE A 217 3.61 -11.42 -2.69
N LYS A 218 3.16 -11.61 -3.95
CA LYS A 218 1.73 -11.58 -4.31
C LYS A 218 0.87 -12.50 -3.44
N PRO A 219 1.21 -13.78 -3.20
CA PRO A 219 0.39 -14.66 -2.38
C PRO A 219 0.25 -14.18 -0.92
N ILE A 220 1.29 -13.55 -0.39
CA ILE A 220 1.28 -12.96 0.96
C ILE A 220 0.34 -11.75 0.99
N ALA A 221 0.49 -10.83 0.04
CA ALA A 221 -0.33 -9.63 -0.06
C ALA A 221 -1.81 -9.97 -0.27
N LEU A 222 -2.11 -10.94 -1.15
CA LEU A 222 -3.46 -11.38 -1.46
C LEU A 222 -4.17 -11.94 -0.21
N ARG A 223 -3.49 -12.81 0.56
CA ARG A 223 -4.00 -13.31 1.84
C ARG A 223 -4.32 -12.18 2.81
N LEU A 224 -3.40 -11.21 2.94
CA LEU A 224 -3.57 -10.09 3.87
C LEU A 224 -4.71 -9.16 3.46
N VAL A 225 -4.89 -8.90 2.16
CA VAL A 225 -6.05 -8.16 1.62
C VAL A 225 -7.35 -8.87 1.99
N HIS A 226 -7.43 -10.19 1.78
CA HIS A 226 -8.63 -10.94 2.13
C HIS A 226 -8.91 -10.90 3.65
N GLN A 227 -7.87 -10.99 4.49
CA GLN A 227 -8.03 -10.86 5.94
C GLN A 227 -8.53 -9.46 6.36
N CYS A 228 -8.00 -8.39 5.76
CA CYS A 228 -8.48 -7.03 6.00
C CYS A 228 -9.94 -6.87 5.54
N TYR A 229 -10.27 -7.28 4.31
CA TYR A 229 -11.63 -7.21 3.77
C TYR A 229 -12.66 -7.90 4.67
N ARG A 230 -12.30 -9.04 5.27
CA ARG A 230 -13.19 -9.77 6.20
C ARG A 230 -13.31 -9.12 7.57
N ALA A 231 -12.41 -8.20 7.91
CA ALA A 231 -12.35 -7.57 9.23
C ALA A 231 -12.95 -6.18 9.29
N VAL A 232 -12.98 -5.45 8.16
CA VAL A 232 -13.43 -4.05 8.11
C VAL A 232 -14.59 -3.86 7.15
N SER A 233 -15.34 -2.78 7.32
CA SER A 233 -16.42 -2.35 6.41
C SER A 233 -15.99 -1.24 5.44
N ILE A 234 -14.85 -0.62 5.69
CA ILE A 234 -14.26 0.40 4.79
C ILE A 234 -13.52 -0.27 3.63
N PRO A 235 -13.36 0.41 2.48
CA PRO A 235 -12.66 -0.13 1.32
C PRO A 235 -11.22 -0.57 1.63
N VAL A 236 -10.79 -1.65 0.97
CA VAL A 236 -9.40 -2.11 1.01
C VAL A 236 -8.76 -1.89 -0.36
N ILE A 237 -7.58 -1.29 -0.39
CA ILE A 237 -6.75 -1.12 -1.58
C ILE A 237 -5.64 -2.16 -1.50
N GLY A 238 -5.53 -3.03 -2.51
CA GLY A 238 -4.52 -4.09 -2.54
C GLY A 238 -3.19 -3.60 -3.13
N CYS A 239 -2.07 -3.98 -2.51
CA CYS A 239 -0.74 -3.63 -3.00
C CYS A 239 0.25 -4.79 -2.76
N GLY A 240 1.00 -5.19 -3.80
CA GLY A 240 2.08 -6.18 -3.68
C GLY A 240 2.06 -7.26 -4.76
N GLY A 241 3.05 -7.23 -5.65
CA GLY A 241 3.27 -8.25 -6.67
C GLY A 241 2.36 -8.22 -7.89
N ILE A 242 1.57 -7.16 -8.08
CA ILE A 242 0.66 -6.97 -9.22
C ILE A 242 1.46 -6.55 -10.44
N ARG A 243 1.32 -7.28 -11.55
CA ARG A 243 2.00 -7.02 -12.84
C ARG A 243 1.13 -7.27 -14.07
N SER A 244 -0.10 -7.75 -13.88
CA SER A 244 -1.03 -8.07 -14.96
C SER A 244 -2.48 -7.81 -14.55
N ALA A 245 -3.40 -7.79 -15.52
CA ALA A 245 -4.84 -7.71 -15.25
C ALA A 245 -5.32 -8.91 -14.41
N ALA A 246 -4.80 -10.11 -14.67
CA ALA A 246 -5.14 -11.29 -13.89
C ALA A 246 -4.76 -11.12 -12.41
N ASP A 247 -3.58 -10.57 -12.12
CA ASP A 247 -3.19 -10.27 -10.73
C ASP A 247 -4.15 -9.26 -10.09
N ALA A 248 -4.50 -8.19 -10.81
CA ALA A 248 -5.45 -7.18 -10.30
C ALA A 248 -6.82 -7.80 -10.01
N ILE A 249 -7.33 -8.68 -10.89
CA ILE A 249 -8.59 -9.40 -10.71
C ILE A 249 -8.54 -10.29 -9.46
N GLU A 250 -7.43 -11.02 -9.23
CA GLU A 250 -7.27 -11.81 -7.99
C GLU A 250 -7.42 -10.93 -6.73
N PHE A 251 -6.84 -9.73 -6.73
CA PHE A 251 -6.98 -8.79 -5.62
C PHE A 251 -8.42 -8.28 -5.45
N LEU A 252 -9.11 -7.96 -6.54
CA LEU A 252 -10.52 -7.58 -6.49
C LEU A 252 -11.37 -8.73 -5.92
N LEU A 253 -11.21 -9.95 -6.42
CA LEU A 253 -11.90 -11.13 -5.91
C LEU A 253 -11.61 -11.38 -4.42
N ALA A 254 -10.39 -11.13 -3.97
CA ALA A 254 -10.02 -11.25 -2.56
C ALA A 254 -10.65 -10.16 -1.66
N GLY A 255 -11.22 -9.10 -2.24
CA GLY A 255 -11.93 -8.03 -1.52
C GLY A 255 -11.33 -6.64 -1.67
N ALA A 256 -10.32 -6.46 -2.53
CA ALA A 256 -9.84 -5.11 -2.84
C ALA A 256 -10.88 -4.33 -3.66
N SER A 257 -11.04 -3.04 -3.35
CA SER A 257 -11.83 -2.10 -4.17
C SER A 257 -10.98 -1.44 -5.25
N ALA A 258 -9.67 -1.37 -5.03
CA ALA A 258 -8.69 -0.82 -5.97
C ALA A 258 -7.32 -1.48 -5.72
N VAL A 259 -6.36 -1.23 -6.62
CA VAL A 259 -5.01 -1.82 -6.54
C VAL A 259 -3.92 -0.79 -6.76
N GLN A 260 -2.81 -0.92 -6.03
CA GLN A 260 -1.59 -0.15 -6.20
C GLN A 260 -0.51 -1.00 -6.88
N VAL A 261 0.01 -0.52 -8.02
CA VAL A 261 1.07 -1.18 -8.79
C VAL A 261 2.43 -0.58 -8.40
N GLY A 262 3.34 -1.42 -7.91
CA GLY A 262 4.67 -1.00 -7.43
C GLY A 262 5.78 -1.43 -8.38
N THR A 263 6.53 -2.45 -8.00
CA THR A 263 7.77 -2.93 -8.64
C THR A 263 7.66 -3.14 -10.16
N ALA A 264 6.49 -3.55 -10.65
CA ALA A 264 6.26 -3.76 -12.07
C ALA A 264 6.50 -2.49 -12.90
N SER A 265 6.19 -1.30 -12.36
CA SER A 265 6.38 0.00 -13.01
C SER A 265 7.85 0.35 -13.25
N PHE A 266 8.80 -0.23 -12.50
CA PHE A 266 10.23 -0.03 -12.75
C PHE A 266 10.75 -0.82 -13.95
N ARG A 267 10.10 -1.94 -14.28
CA ARG A 267 10.45 -2.76 -15.47
C ARG A 267 9.71 -2.27 -16.70
N ASP A 268 8.44 -1.91 -16.54
CA ASP A 268 7.57 -1.41 -17.60
C ASP A 268 6.74 -0.23 -17.06
N PRO A 269 7.12 1.01 -17.34
CA PRO A 269 6.34 2.18 -16.96
C PRO A 269 4.90 2.18 -17.48
N GLY A 270 4.64 1.51 -18.62
CA GLY A 270 3.32 1.37 -19.24
C GLY A 270 2.43 0.29 -18.63
N VAL A 271 2.93 -0.53 -17.70
CA VAL A 271 2.23 -1.70 -17.15
C VAL A 271 0.84 -1.38 -16.59
N MET A 272 0.64 -0.22 -15.98
CA MET A 272 -0.66 0.16 -15.43
C MET A 272 -1.70 0.34 -16.53
N ARG A 273 -1.33 0.90 -17.68
CA ARG A 273 -2.22 1.00 -18.85
C ARG A 273 -2.57 -0.39 -19.37
N THR A 274 -1.57 -1.26 -19.54
CA THR A 274 -1.79 -2.66 -19.95
C THR A 274 -2.72 -3.40 -19.00
N ILE A 275 -2.61 -3.16 -17.69
CA ILE A 275 -3.53 -3.73 -16.69
C ILE A 275 -4.95 -3.21 -16.91
N ILE A 276 -5.14 -1.90 -17.09
CA ILE A 276 -6.46 -1.29 -17.31
C ILE A 276 -7.13 -1.88 -18.57
N ASP A 277 -6.39 -1.94 -19.68
CA ASP A 277 -6.88 -2.51 -20.95
C ASP A 277 -7.26 -4.00 -20.77
N GLY A 278 -6.45 -4.75 -20.01
CA GLY A 278 -6.75 -6.15 -19.71
C GLY A 278 -7.96 -6.34 -18.79
N LEU A 279 -8.23 -5.41 -17.86
CA LEU A 279 -9.45 -5.41 -17.05
C LEU A 279 -10.69 -5.14 -17.90
N GLU A 280 -10.61 -4.20 -18.85
CA GLU A 280 -11.69 -3.91 -19.79
C GLU A 280 -12.01 -5.12 -20.67
N GLN A 281 -10.97 -5.77 -21.21
CA GLN A 281 -11.11 -6.98 -22.00
C GLN A 281 -11.73 -8.12 -21.20
N PHE A 282 -11.25 -8.38 -19.99
CA PHE A 282 -11.82 -9.41 -19.11
C PHE A 282 -13.30 -9.18 -18.82
N CYS A 283 -13.69 -7.93 -18.52
CA CYS A 283 -15.10 -7.62 -18.30
C CYS A 283 -15.94 -7.87 -19.56
N ALA A 284 -15.42 -7.57 -20.73
CA ALA A 284 -16.11 -7.84 -22.00
C ALA A 284 -16.27 -9.34 -22.25
N ASP A 285 -15.21 -10.12 -22.06
CA ASP A 285 -15.20 -11.58 -22.29
C ASP A 285 -16.14 -12.32 -21.33
N GLU A 286 -16.21 -11.88 -20.06
CA GLU A 286 -17.01 -12.49 -19.01
C GLU A 286 -18.44 -11.89 -18.89
N GLY A 287 -18.79 -10.89 -19.71
CA GLY A 287 -20.09 -10.23 -19.67
C GLY A 287 -20.32 -9.41 -18.40
N ILE A 288 -19.25 -8.88 -17.76
CA ILE A 288 -19.32 -8.13 -16.53
C ILE A 288 -19.59 -6.65 -16.85
N GLY A 289 -20.73 -6.13 -16.38
CA GLY A 289 -21.16 -4.76 -16.63
C GLY A 289 -20.37 -3.72 -15.83
N ALA A 290 -19.92 -4.07 -14.62
CA ALA A 290 -19.16 -3.17 -13.73
C ALA A 290 -18.07 -3.94 -12.99
N ILE A 291 -16.82 -3.48 -13.05
CA ILE A 291 -15.66 -4.12 -12.42
C ILE A 291 -15.80 -4.20 -10.89
N ALA A 292 -16.48 -3.24 -10.29
CA ALA A 292 -16.73 -3.19 -8.84
C ALA A 292 -17.52 -4.40 -8.33
N SER A 293 -18.29 -5.10 -9.21
CA SER A 293 -19.02 -6.31 -8.82
C SER A 293 -18.10 -7.49 -8.50
N LEU A 294 -16.82 -7.44 -8.86
CA LEU A 294 -15.86 -8.49 -8.54
C LEU A 294 -15.36 -8.43 -7.09
N THR A 295 -15.53 -7.28 -6.41
CA THR A 295 -14.97 -7.09 -5.07
C THR A 295 -15.54 -8.12 -4.08
N GLY A 296 -14.62 -8.95 -3.54
CA GLY A 296 -14.97 -9.97 -2.54
C GLY A 296 -15.69 -11.21 -3.09
N GLN A 297 -15.69 -11.42 -4.41
CA GLN A 297 -16.41 -12.52 -5.05
C GLN A 297 -15.61 -13.84 -5.12
N VAL A 298 -14.57 -13.99 -4.32
CA VAL A 298 -13.91 -15.29 -4.19
C VAL A 298 -14.91 -16.34 -3.72
N ARG A 299 -15.04 -17.44 -4.47
CA ARG A 299 -16.00 -18.50 -4.16
C ARG A 299 -15.42 -19.42 -3.09
N LEU A 300 -16.03 -19.41 -1.93
CA LEU A 300 -15.75 -20.35 -0.84
C LEU A 300 -17.01 -21.17 -0.62
N ASP A 301 -16.93 -22.50 -0.78
CA ASP A 301 -17.99 -23.39 -0.32
C ASP A 301 -18.07 -23.41 1.22
N ALA A 302 -19.07 -24.09 1.78
CA ALA A 302 -19.28 -24.12 3.23
C ALA A 302 -18.06 -24.68 3.99
N GLU A 303 -17.44 -25.75 3.46
CA GLU A 303 -16.27 -26.39 4.08
C GLU A 303 -15.04 -25.47 4.06
N LEU A 304 -14.76 -24.82 2.93
CA LEU A 304 -13.68 -23.85 2.80
C LEU A 304 -13.92 -22.62 3.70
N SER A 305 -15.16 -22.17 3.79
CA SER A 305 -15.55 -21.06 4.66
C SER A 305 -15.30 -21.38 6.13
N GLU A 306 -15.69 -22.58 6.61
CA GLU A 306 -15.42 -23.03 7.97
C GLU A 306 -13.92 -23.19 8.25
N ARG A 307 -13.17 -23.77 7.30
CA ARG A 307 -11.71 -23.86 7.41
C ARG A 307 -11.05 -22.50 7.55
N TRP A 308 -11.52 -21.53 6.77
CA TRP A 308 -11.04 -20.16 6.83
C TRP A 308 -11.34 -19.52 8.20
N GLN A 309 -12.56 -19.67 8.72
CA GLN A 309 -12.93 -19.15 10.04
C GLN A 309 -12.07 -19.76 11.14
N ARG A 310 -11.84 -21.07 11.12
CA ARG A 310 -10.94 -21.75 12.08
C ARG A 310 -9.51 -21.24 11.99
N PHE A 311 -8.99 -20.99 10.79
CA PHE A 311 -7.66 -20.42 10.58
C PHE A 311 -7.53 -19.02 11.19
N CYS A 312 -8.54 -18.17 10.99
CA CYS A 312 -8.54 -16.80 11.54
C CYS A 312 -8.75 -16.75 13.06
N ALA A 313 -9.51 -17.71 13.62
CA ALA A 313 -9.78 -17.79 15.07
C ALA A 313 -8.66 -18.45 15.87
N ALA A 314 -7.74 -19.19 15.22
CA ALA A 314 -6.65 -19.85 15.92
C ALA A 314 -5.74 -18.81 16.60
N PRO A 315 -5.53 -18.88 17.94
CA PRO A 315 -4.56 -18.02 18.60
C PRO A 315 -3.18 -18.28 17.96
N ALA A 316 -2.39 -17.23 17.79
CA ALA A 316 -0.98 -17.39 17.44
C ALA A 316 -0.39 -18.39 18.44
N ARG A 317 0.14 -19.52 17.95
CA ARG A 317 0.74 -20.53 18.83
C ARG A 317 1.75 -19.82 19.71
N ALA A 318 1.47 -19.75 21.00
CA ALA A 318 2.45 -19.30 21.97
C ALA A 318 3.73 -20.09 21.73
N GLY A 319 4.83 -19.37 21.45
CA GLY A 319 6.11 -19.99 21.20
C GLY A 319 6.40 -21.00 22.30
N GLY A 320 6.54 -22.26 21.94
CA GLY A 320 6.94 -23.30 22.88
C GLY A 320 8.26 -22.88 23.49
N THR A 321 8.25 -22.63 24.79
CA THR A 321 9.46 -22.60 25.59
C THR A 321 10.20 -23.91 25.34
N ALA A 322 11.33 -23.86 24.63
CA ALA A 322 12.28 -24.96 24.62
C ALA A 322 12.74 -25.11 26.08
N ALA A 323 12.11 -26.06 26.77
CA ALA A 323 12.63 -26.59 28.01
C ALA A 323 13.89 -27.40 27.63
N GLY A 324 14.97 -27.11 28.31
CA GLY A 324 16.30 -27.61 28.05
C GLY A 324 16.43 -29.14 28.13
N ALA A 325 17.42 -29.61 27.47
CA ALA A 325 18.36 -30.67 27.85
C ALA A 325 19.68 -30.43 27.10
#